data_a8de5801fa9cebf6488d09388dabbe88
#
_entry.id   a8de5801fa9cebf6488d09388dabbe88
#
_cell.length_a   1.000
_cell.length_b   1.000
_cell.length_c   1.000
_cell.angle_alpha   90.00
_cell.angle_beta   90.00
_cell.angle_gamma   90.00
#
_symmetry.space_group_name_H-M   'P 1'
#
loop_
_entity.id
_entity.type
_entity.pdbx_description
1 polymer ?
#
loop_
_entity_poly.entity_id
_entity_poly.type
_entity_poly.pdbx_seq_one_letter_code
_entity_poly.pdbx_strand_id
1 'polypeptide(L)'
;QAYSNTYKPLDELKALYEEALSVPGVVGIVIGTRPDCVDEAKLDYLAGLSERCHVVVEYGIESVYDDTLRRINRGHTFECSRRAVEMTAERKIHVGAHFILGLPGESRDNMLRSVGEINSLPLDTVKFHQLQVFRGTMMERDYMAHPDRYTFFECDEYIDFFCEILMRLRPDIVVERFAGEAPPRFHIGPSWGLIRNNTLITMLEKRLEERDVWQGCMYEG
;
A
#
# COMPACT_ATOMS: atom_id res chain seq x y z
N GLN A 1 -10.51 1.94 9.00
CA GLN A 1 -10.79 0.53 9.27
C GLN A 1 -9.87 -0.02 10.35
N ALA A 2 -10.42 -0.47 11.49
CA ALA A 2 -9.63 -0.93 12.63
C ALA A 2 -9.18 -2.40 12.52
N TYR A 3 -9.87 -3.20 11.69
CA TYR A 3 -9.62 -4.63 11.48
C TYR A 3 -9.70 -4.99 10.01
N SER A 4 -9.05 -6.10 9.63
CA SER A 4 -9.13 -6.62 8.26
C SER A 4 -10.57 -6.99 7.93
N ASN A 5 -11.07 -6.48 6.83
CA ASN A 5 -12.45 -6.64 6.40
C ASN A 5 -12.81 -8.12 6.22
N THR A 6 -12.02 -8.84 5.45
CA THR A 6 -12.26 -10.23 5.08
C THR A 6 -11.91 -11.26 6.20
N TYR A 7 -11.55 -10.80 7.39
CA TYR A 7 -11.35 -11.67 8.55
C TYR A 7 -12.66 -12.35 9.00
N LYS A 8 -13.81 -11.71 8.73
CA LYS A 8 -15.13 -12.26 9.05
C LYS A 8 -15.47 -13.53 8.24
N PRO A 9 -16.39 -14.38 8.76
CA PRO A 9 -16.99 -15.47 7.99
C PRO A 9 -17.66 -14.97 6.70
N LEU A 10 -17.62 -15.79 5.65
CA LEU A 10 -18.12 -15.42 4.32
C LEU A 10 -19.60 -14.99 4.34
N ASP A 11 -20.46 -15.65 5.11
CA ASP A 11 -21.89 -15.32 5.13
C ASP A 11 -22.16 -13.94 5.76
N GLU A 12 -21.37 -13.55 6.77
CA GLU A 12 -21.43 -12.19 7.32
C GLU A 12 -20.95 -11.15 6.31
N LEU A 13 -19.87 -11.47 5.56
CA LEU A 13 -19.36 -10.58 4.52
C LEU A 13 -20.36 -10.37 3.39
N LYS A 14 -21.02 -11.45 2.94
CA LYS A 14 -22.08 -11.38 1.94
C LYS A 14 -23.17 -10.41 2.35
N ALA A 15 -23.68 -10.55 3.58
CA ALA A 15 -24.73 -9.68 4.09
C ALA A 15 -24.31 -8.19 4.09
N LEU A 16 -23.08 -7.90 4.56
CA LEU A 16 -22.55 -6.53 4.61
C LEU A 16 -22.33 -5.91 3.21
N TYR A 17 -21.80 -6.69 2.27
CA TYR A 17 -21.53 -6.19 0.92
C TYR A 17 -22.83 -6.01 0.11
N GLU A 18 -23.79 -6.92 0.23
CA GLU A 18 -25.11 -6.76 -0.38
C GLU A 18 -25.86 -5.58 0.19
N GLU A 19 -25.80 -5.33 1.50
CA GLU A 19 -26.36 -4.15 2.13
C GLU A 19 -25.73 -2.86 1.56
N ALA A 20 -24.39 -2.79 1.49
CA ALA A 20 -23.69 -1.63 0.92
C ALA A 20 -24.04 -1.40 -0.55
N LEU A 21 -24.12 -2.46 -1.35
CA LEU A 21 -24.45 -2.39 -2.78
C LEU A 21 -25.92 -2.10 -3.04
N SER A 22 -26.81 -2.30 -2.07
CA SER A 22 -28.25 -1.97 -2.17
C SER A 22 -28.51 -0.46 -2.12
N VAL A 23 -27.55 0.34 -1.69
CA VAL A 23 -27.70 1.81 -1.61
C VAL A 23 -27.73 2.41 -3.01
N PRO A 24 -28.77 3.21 -3.37
CA PRO A 24 -28.86 3.82 -4.68
C PRO A 24 -27.63 4.68 -5.03
N GLY A 25 -27.06 4.47 -6.20
CA GLY A 25 -25.89 5.19 -6.69
C GLY A 25 -24.55 4.57 -6.33
N VAL A 26 -24.52 3.50 -5.51
CA VAL A 26 -23.30 2.71 -5.28
C VAL A 26 -23.03 1.85 -6.52
N VAL A 27 -21.87 2.04 -7.14
CA VAL A 27 -21.47 1.36 -8.37
C VAL A 27 -20.47 0.21 -8.14
N GLY A 28 -19.96 0.07 -6.91
CA GLY A 28 -18.98 -0.96 -6.57
C GLY A 28 -18.45 -0.84 -5.15
N ILE A 29 -17.52 -1.71 -4.81
CA ILE A 29 -16.87 -1.76 -3.50
C ILE A 29 -15.36 -1.85 -3.62
N VAL A 30 -14.65 -1.15 -2.73
CA VAL A 30 -13.21 -1.29 -2.53
C VAL A 30 -12.98 -1.92 -1.15
N ILE A 31 -12.31 -3.05 -1.13
CA ILE A 31 -12.14 -3.89 0.07
C ILE A 31 -10.68 -3.86 0.51
N GLY A 32 -10.37 -3.04 1.50
CA GLY A 32 -9.05 -3.05 2.13
C GLY A 32 -8.93 -4.21 3.12
N THR A 33 -7.92 -5.08 2.95
CA THR A 33 -7.72 -6.24 3.81
C THR A 33 -6.25 -6.64 3.94
N ARG A 34 -6.00 -7.67 4.76
CA ARG A 34 -4.69 -8.33 4.87
C ARG A 34 -4.63 -9.55 3.95
N PRO A 35 -3.45 -9.87 3.40
CA PRO A 35 -3.28 -11.04 2.53
C PRO A 35 -3.68 -12.37 3.15
N ASP A 36 -3.45 -12.55 4.47
CA ASP A 36 -3.77 -13.77 5.23
C ASP A 36 -5.25 -13.90 5.61
N CYS A 37 -6.08 -12.93 5.23
CA CYS A 37 -7.52 -12.90 5.57
C CYS A 37 -8.42 -13.26 4.39
N VAL A 38 -7.87 -13.69 3.25
CA VAL A 38 -8.64 -14.16 2.10
C VAL A 38 -8.45 -15.66 1.90
N ASP A 39 -9.45 -16.28 1.30
CA ASP A 39 -9.46 -17.68 0.89
C ASP A 39 -10.22 -17.81 -0.44
N GLU A 40 -10.14 -18.98 -1.08
CA GLU A 40 -10.78 -19.23 -2.38
C GLU A 40 -12.28 -18.94 -2.34
N ALA A 41 -12.99 -19.35 -1.30
CA ALA A 41 -14.44 -19.17 -1.22
C ALA A 41 -14.84 -17.68 -1.18
N LYS A 42 -14.07 -16.85 -0.46
CA LYS A 42 -14.28 -15.39 -0.41
C LYS A 42 -13.97 -14.77 -1.78
N LEU A 43 -12.87 -15.15 -2.41
CA LEU A 43 -12.48 -14.62 -3.71
C LEU A 43 -13.46 -15.07 -4.82
N ASP A 44 -13.97 -16.32 -4.79
CA ASP A 44 -14.99 -16.79 -5.73
C ASP A 44 -16.30 -15.97 -5.59
N TYR A 45 -16.69 -15.65 -4.35
CA TYR A 45 -17.84 -14.77 -4.12
C TYR A 45 -17.58 -13.35 -4.67
N LEU A 46 -16.40 -12.79 -4.46
CA LEU A 46 -16.04 -11.47 -4.98
C LEU A 46 -15.96 -11.43 -6.50
N ALA A 47 -15.49 -12.54 -7.12
CA ALA A 47 -15.52 -12.69 -8.57
C ALA A 47 -16.96 -12.66 -9.10
N GLY A 48 -17.89 -13.38 -8.45
CA GLY A 48 -19.32 -13.29 -8.80
C GLY A 48 -19.89 -11.88 -8.61
N LEU A 49 -19.43 -11.10 -7.62
CA LEU A 49 -19.82 -9.70 -7.47
C LEU A 49 -19.28 -8.84 -8.63
N SER A 50 -18.05 -9.10 -9.09
CA SER A 50 -17.41 -8.31 -10.16
C SER A 50 -18.12 -8.41 -11.51
N GLU A 51 -18.98 -9.39 -11.70
CA GLU A 51 -19.82 -9.51 -12.92
C GLU A 51 -20.95 -8.44 -12.96
N ARG A 52 -21.30 -7.84 -11.82
CA ARG A 52 -22.42 -6.90 -11.70
C ARG A 52 -22.07 -5.53 -11.11
N CYS A 53 -20.90 -5.37 -10.54
CA CYS A 53 -20.43 -4.11 -9.99
C CYS A 53 -18.90 -4.05 -9.98
N HIS A 54 -18.34 -2.84 -9.81
CA HIS A 54 -16.90 -2.70 -9.71
C HIS A 54 -16.39 -3.22 -8.36
N VAL A 55 -15.46 -4.17 -8.37
CA VAL A 55 -14.84 -4.75 -7.16
C VAL A 55 -13.34 -4.59 -7.22
N VAL A 56 -12.77 -4.01 -6.17
CA VAL A 56 -11.33 -3.90 -5.97
C VAL A 56 -10.96 -4.50 -4.62
N VAL A 57 -9.93 -5.34 -4.59
CA VAL A 57 -9.33 -5.81 -3.33
C VAL A 57 -7.97 -5.15 -3.14
N GLU A 58 -7.83 -4.39 -2.06
CA GLU A 58 -6.60 -3.68 -1.69
C GLU A 58 -5.91 -4.42 -0.54
N TYR A 59 -4.71 -4.93 -0.81
CA TYR A 59 -3.92 -5.65 0.18
C TYR A 59 -2.93 -4.74 0.89
N GLY A 60 -3.00 -4.69 2.22
CA GLY A 60 -1.93 -4.12 3.04
C GLY A 60 -0.75 -5.07 3.11
N ILE A 61 0.12 -5.04 2.11
CA ILE A 61 1.35 -5.86 2.03
C ILE A 61 2.41 -5.25 2.95
N GLU A 62 2.60 -3.97 2.88
CA GLU A 62 3.47 -3.07 3.64
C GLU A 62 4.95 -3.18 3.30
N SER A 63 5.50 -4.40 3.13
CA SER A 63 6.90 -4.66 2.78
C SER A 63 7.04 -5.97 1.98
N VAL A 64 8.07 -6.05 1.15
CA VAL A 64 8.47 -7.30 0.47
C VAL A 64 9.48 -8.12 1.30
N TYR A 65 9.91 -7.61 2.44
CA TYR A 65 10.94 -8.22 3.29
C TYR A 65 10.32 -8.90 4.51
N ASP A 66 10.43 -10.22 4.63
CA ASP A 66 9.86 -10.99 5.74
C ASP A 66 10.45 -10.61 7.10
N ASP A 67 11.73 -10.19 7.14
CA ASP A 67 12.35 -9.70 8.38
C ASP A 67 11.67 -8.42 8.88
N THR A 68 11.34 -7.52 7.96
CA THR A 68 10.58 -6.30 8.25
C THR A 68 9.17 -6.65 8.70
N LEU A 69 8.46 -7.50 7.94
CA LEU A 69 7.09 -7.93 8.28
C LEU A 69 7.02 -8.57 9.67
N ARG A 70 7.99 -9.42 10.04
CA ARG A 70 8.10 -9.98 11.38
C ARG A 70 8.35 -8.92 12.45
N ARG A 71 9.25 -7.97 12.19
CA ARG A 71 9.59 -6.88 13.12
C ARG A 71 8.40 -5.98 13.42
N ILE A 72 7.60 -5.65 12.43
CA ILE A 72 6.39 -4.84 12.61
C ILE A 72 5.16 -5.66 13.04
N ASN A 73 5.36 -6.95 13.33
CA ASN A 73 4.29 -7.87 13.74
C ASN A 73 3.13 -7.94 12.75
N ARG A 74 3.44 -8.01 11.45
CA ARG A 74 2.41 -7.97 10.40
C ARG A 74 1.55 -9.23 10.34
N GLY A 75 2.06 -10.39 10.77
CA GLY A 75 1.34 -11.65 10.89
C GLY A 75 1.25 -12.48 9.61
N HIS A 76 1.86 -12.02 8.51
CA HIS A 76 1.98 -12.76 7.26
C HIS A 76 3.37 -12.55 6.63
N THR A 77 3.74 -13.40 5.68
CA THR A 77 4.95 -13.30 4.87
C THR A 77 4.67 -12.61 3.53
N PHE A 78 5.72 -12.21 2.82
CA PHE A 78 5.58 -11.68 1.46
C PHE A 78 5.04 -12.76 0.49
N GLU A 79 5.43 -14.02 0.66
CA GLU A 79 4.89 -15.13 -0.12
C GLU A 79 3.36 -15.29 0.07
N CYS A 80 2.86 -15.12 1.29
CA CYS A 80 1.41 -15.06 1.55
C CYS A 80 0.75 -13.91 0.77
N SER A 81 1.41 -12.75 0.72
CA SER A 81 0.93 -11.59 -0.04
C SER A 81 0.90 -11.85 -1.53
N ARG A 82 1.99 -12.40 -2.09
CA ARG A 82 2.09 -12.80 -3.50
C ARG A 82 0.94 -13.72 -3.89
N ARG A 83 0.75 -14.80 -3.13
CA ARG A 83 -0.33 -15.76 -3.38
C ARG A 83 -1.72 -15.13 -3.34
N ALA A 84 -2.00 -14.26 -2.38
CA ALA A 84 -3.29 -13.58 -2.27
C ALA A 84 -3.56 -12.68 -3.50
N VAL A 85 -2.54 -11.93 -3.94
CA VAL A 85 -2.61 -11.08 -5.14
C VAL A 85 -2.85 -11.91 -6.39
N GLU A 86 -2.06 -12.98 -6.60
CA GLU A 86 -2.19 -13.89 -7.75
C GLU A 86 -3.57 -14.54 -7.82
N MET A 87 -4.05 -15.13 -6.71
CA MET A 87 -5.37 -15.75 -6.61
C MET A 87 -6.51 -14.78 -6.94
N THR A 88 -6.34 -13.49 -6.58
CA THR A 88 -7.34 -12.45 -6.85
C THR A 88 -7.31 -12.04 -8.32
N ALA A 89 -6.12 -11.82 -8.88
CA ALA A 89 -5.94 -11.46 -10.29
C ALA A 89 -6.39 -12.59 -11.25
N GLU A 90 -6.12 -13.85 -10.92
CA GLU A 90 -6.61 -15.03 -11.68
C GLU A 90 -8.15 -15.04 -11.82
N ARG A 91 -8.86 -14.48 -10.84
CA ARG A 91 -10.31 -14.31 -10.84
C ARG A 91 -10.79 -13.03 -11.54
N LYS A 92 -9.87 -12.30 -12.16
CA LYS A 92 -10.15 -11.02 -12.85
C LYS A 92 -10.77 -9.96 -11.96
N ILE A 93 -10.48 -10.00 -10.66
CA ILE A 93 -10.81 -8.95 -9.71
C ILE A 93 -9.67 -7.93 -9.72
N HIS A 94 -9.98 -6.64 -9.73
CA HIS A 94 -8.95 -5.60 -9.65
C HIS A 94 -8.20 -5.66 -8.32
N VAL A 95 -6.87 -5.58 -8.40
CA VAL A 95 -5.98 -5.72 -7.24
C VAL A 95 -5.20 -4.45 -6.99
N GLY A 96 -5.34 -3.93 -5.77
CA GLY A 96 -4.49 -2.87 -5.23
C GLY A 96 -3.56 -3.36 -4.13
N ALA A 97 -2.44 -2.70 -3.94
CA ALA A 97 -1.51 -2.99 -2.85
C ALA A 97 -1.03 -1.73 -2.14
N HIS A 98 -0.77 -1.86 -0.83
CA HIS A 98 -0.20 -0.79 0.00
C HIS A 98 1.20 -1.17 0.43
N PHE A 99 2.14 -0.21 0.35
CA PHE A 99 3.53 -0.33 0.80
C PHE A 99 3.93 0.87 1.64
N ILE A 100 4.77 0.62 2.64
CA ILE A 100 5.29 1.68 3.52
C ILE A 100 6.79 1.83 3.29
N LEU A 101 7.23 3.04 2.97
CA LEU A 101 8.63 3.40 2.78
C LEU A 101 9.24 3.89 4.09
N GLY A 102 10.40 3.37 4.46
CA GLY A 102 11.11 3.73 5.68
C GLY A 102 10.82 2.83 6.88
N LEU A 103 10.24 1.65 6.68
CA LEU A 103 10.03 0.67 7.74
C LEU A 103 11.35 0.29 8.43
N PRO A 104 11.32 -0.04 9.76
CA PRO A 104 12.54 -0.27 10.52
C PRO A 104 13.38 -1.41 9.96
N GLY A 105 14.65 -1.11 9.66
CA GLY A 105 15.63 -2.01 9.09
C GLY A 105 15.69 -2.00 7.56
N GLU A 106 14.87 -1.20 6.87
CA GLU A 106 14.95 -1.01 5.43
C GLU A 106 15.79 0.23 5.07
N SER A 107 16.89 0.01 4.34
CA SER A 107 17.67 1.09 3.75
C SER A 107 16.97 1.63 2.48
N ARG A 108 17.42 2.79 2.00
CA ARG A 108 16.96 3.32 0.70
C ARG A 108 17.19 2.34 -0.45
N ASP A 109 18.33 1.66 -0.46
CA ASP A 109 18.62 0.63 -1.46
C ASP A 109 17.69 -0.57 -1.38
N ASN A 110 17.27 -0.98 -0.16
CA ASN A 110 16.26 -2.02 0.01
C ASN A 110 14.94 -1.57 -0.60
N MET A 111 14.48 -0.36 -0.27
CA MET A 111 13.22 0.17 -0.80
C MET A 111 13.24 0.31 -2.34
N LEU A 112 14.35 0.71 -2.95
CA LEU A 112 14.48 0.73 -4.41
C LEU A 112 14.46 -0.67 -5.02
N ARG A 113 15.16 -1.64 -4.41
CA ARG A 113 15.12 -3.03 -4.86
C ARG A 113 13.74 -3.67 -4.74
N SER A 114 12.93 -3.27 -3.74
CA SER A 114 11.57 -3.78 -3.57
C SER A 114 10.66 -3.50 -4.77
N VAL A 115 10.96 -2.47 -5.57
CA VAL A 115 10.19 -2.15 -6.78
C VAL A 115 10.20 -3.30 -7.79
N GLY A 116 11.30 -4.07 -7.88
CA GLY A 116 11.35 -5.28 -8.72
C GLY A 116 10.34 -6.33 -8.29
N GLU A 117 10.19 -6.56 -6.97
CA GLU A 117 9.18 -7.49 -6.43
C GLU A 117 7.76 -6.95 -6.65
N ILE A 118 7.55 -5.63 -6.47
CA ILE A 118 6.25 -4.98 -6.74
C ILE A 118 5.87 -5.14 -8.21
N ASN A 119 6.81 -4.93 -9.14
CA ASN A 119 6.59 -5.08 -10.57
C ASN A 119 6.23 -6.52 -10.98
N SER A 120 6.69 -7.53 -10.22
CA SER A 120 6.37 -8.94 -10.48
C SER A 120 4.95 -9.34 -10.09
N LEU A 121 4.26 -8.53 -9.26
CA LEU A 121 2.90 -8.80 -8.84
C LEU A 121 1.88 -8.33 -9.88
N PRO A 122 0.80 -9.07 -10.15
CA PRO A 122 -0.28 -8.65 -11.05
C PRO A 122 -1.17 -7.60 -10.39
N LEU A 123 -0.62 -6.39 -10.17
CA LEU A 123 -1.31 -5.25 -9.56
C LEU A 123 -1.87 -4.32 -10.64
N ASP A 124 -3.09 -3.82 -10.41
CA ASP A 124 -3.68 -2.71 -11.15
C ASP A 124 -3.31 -1.37 -10.51
N THR A 125 -3.30 -1.32 -9.18
CA THR A 125 -3.05 -0.08 -8.43
C THR A 125 -2.08 -0.28 -7.27
N VAL A 126 -1.41 0.82 -6.87
CA VAL A 126 -0.53 0.82 -5.70
C VAL A 126 -0.68 2.11 -4.91
N LYS A 127 -0.59 1.98 -3.59
CA LYS A 127 -0.50 3.10 -2.65
C LYS A 127 0.79 2.99 -1.85
N PHE A 128 1.57 4.06 -1.87
CA PHE A 128 2.74 4.19 -1.04
C PHE A 128 2.48 5.16 0.12
N HIS A 129 3.09 4.90 1.25
CA HIS A 129 3.11 5.76 2.41
C HIS A 129 4.54 5.90 2.91
N GLN A 130 4.94 7.13 3.28
CA GLN A 130 6.12 7.26 4.15
C GLN A 130 5.78 6.74 5.55
N LEU A 131 6.77 6.18 6.23
CA LEU A 131 6.60 5.74 7.60
C LEU A 131 6.22 6.91 8.52
N GLN A 132 5.17 6.70 9.28
CA GLN A 132 4.75 7.60 10.36
C GLN A 132 4.61 6.80 11.65
N VAL A 133 5.39 7.16 12.67
CA VAL A 133 5.34 6.50 13.98
C VAL A 133 4.33 7.21 14.88
N PHE A 134 3.29 6.51 15.28
CA PHE A 134 2.21 7.08 16.08
C PHE A 134 2.45 6.93 17.58
N ARG A 135 2.05 7.97 18.33
CA ARG A 135 2.09 7.96 19.80
C ARG A 135 1.26 6.83 20.39
N GLY A 136 1.73 6.23 21.47
CA GLY A 136 1.04 5.16 22.18
C GLY A 136 1.17 3.77 21.55
N THR A 137 1.95 3.63 20.47
CA THR A 137 2.14 2.35 19.77
C THR A 137 3.41 1.62 20.25
N MET A 138 3.49 0.32 19.94
CA MET A 138 4.73 -0.45 20.15
C MET A 138 5.86 0.08 19.28
N MET A 139 5.56 0.60 18.08
CA MET A 139 6.55 1.19 17.18
C MET A 139 7.16 2.47 17.76
N GLU A 140 6.41 3.29 18.52
CA GLU A 140 6.99 4.40 19.28
C GLU A 140 8.07 3.92 20.25
N ARG A 141 7.77 2.85 21.00
CA ARG A 141 8.72 2.28 21.97
C ARG A 141 9.98 1.74 21.29
N ASP A 142 9.81 1.04 20.17
CA ASP A 142 10.95 0.54 19.39
C ASP A 142 11.77 1.69 18.81
N TYR A 143 11.13 2.72 18.27
CA TYR A 143 11.81 3.91 17.76
C TYR A 143 12.61 4.64 18.84
N MET A 144 12.03 4.83 20.01
CA MET A 144 12.71 5.49 21.14
C MET A 144 13.92 4.68 21.65
N ALA A 145 13.88 3.35 21.53
CA ALA A 145 14.97 2.46 21.95
C ALA A 145 16.03 2.29 20.85
N HIS A 146 15.66 2.36 19.58
CA HIS A 146 16.50 2.03 18.43
C HIS A 146 16.26 2.97 17.25
N PRO A 147 16.51 4.28 17.39
CA PRO A 147 16.22 5.26 16.33
C PRO A 147 17.03 5.04 15.04
N ASP A 148 18.19 4.41 15.15
CA ASP A 148 19.08 4.05 14.05
C ASP A 148 18.51 3.02 13.07
N ARG A 149 17.43 2.32 13.44
CA ARG A 149 16.74 1.36 12.57
C ARG A 149 15.74 1.99 11.62
N TYR A 150 15.44 3.28 11.79
CA TYR A 150 14.37 3.97 11.09
C TYR A 150 14.93 4.92 10.04
N THR A 151 14.41 4.82 8.84
CA THR A 151 14.75 5.73 7.73
C THR A 151 13.59 6.71 7.52
N PHE A 152 13.74 7.90 8.09
CA PHE A 152 12.82 9.00 7.81
C PHE A 152 13.34 9.84 6.66
N PHE A 153 12.42 10.55 6.02
CA PHE A 153 12.71 11.46 4.93
C PHE A 153 12.21 12.85 5.30
N GLU A 154 12.97 13.88 4.99
CA GLU A 154 12.45 15.23 4.82
C GLU A 154 11.58 15.28 3.55
N CYS A 155 10.66 16.25 3.47
CA CYS A 155 9.66 16.27 2.39
C CYS A 155 10.30 16.29 0.98
N ASP A 156 11.22 17.21 0.73
CA ASP A 156 11.91 17.31 -0.56
C ASP A 156 12.73 16.07 -0.89
N GLU A 157 13.37 15.49 0.11
CA GLU A 157 14.15 14.26 -0.02
C GLU A 157 13.26 13.06 -0.36
N TYR A 158 12.03 13.01 0.21
CA TYR A 158 11.04 11.98 -0.14
C TYR A 158 10.55 12.13 -1.58
N ILE A 159 10.29 13.36 -2.04
CA ILE A 159 9.92 13.63 -3.42
C ILE A 159 11.01 13.14 -4.38
N ASP A 160 12.27 13.45 -4.09
CA ASP A 160 13.42 12.98 -4.88
C ASP A 160 13.51 11.46 -4.92
N PHE A 161 13.36 10.84 -3.77
CA PHE A 161 13.41 9.39 -3.64
C PHE A 161 12.21 8.71 -4.35
N PHE A 162 11.03 9.32 -4.24
CA PHE A 162 9.84 8.77 -4.90
C PHE A 162 9.90 8.88 -6.43
N CYS A 163 10.56 9.91 -6.98
CA CYS A 163 10.89 9.95 -8.42
C CYS A 163 11.68 8.70 -8.83
N GLU A 164 12.66 8.27 -8.02
CA GLU A 164 13.47 7.09 -8.33
C GLU A 164 12.66 5.79 -8.27
N ILE A 165 11.66 5.70 -7.38
CA ILE A 165 10.70 4.60 -7.35
C ILE A 165 9.85 4.60 -8.63
N LEU A 166 9.26 5.75 -8.99
CA LEU A 166 8.43 5.87 -10.19
C LEU A 166 9.19 5.49 -11.47
N MET A 167 10.43 5.95 -11.61
CA MET A 167 11.26 5.61 -12.78
C MET A 167 11.40 4.10 -13.00
N ARG A 168 11.38 3.31 -11.93
CA ARG A 168 11.55 1.84 -11.93
C ARG A 168 10.22 1.07 -11.91
N LEU A 169 9.14 1.73 -11.48
CA LEU A 169 7.82 1.11 -11.39
C LEU A 169 7.25 0.91 -12.80
N ARG A 170 6.77 -0.29 -13.11
CA ARG A 170 6.21 -0.57 -14.43
C ARG A 170 5.05 0.39 -14.74
N PRO A 171 4.92 0.86 -16.01
CA PRO A 171 4.07 2.01 -16.35
C PRO A 171 2.56 1.73 -16.31
N ASP A 172 2.14 0.47 -16.29
CA ASP A 172 0.73 0.06 -16.26
C ASP A 172 0.13 0.00 -14.84
N ILE A 173 0.94 0.09 -13.79
CA ILE A 173 0.44 0.19 -12.42
C ILE A 173 0.03 1.64 -12.12
N VAL A 174 -1.23 1.85 -11.75
CA VAL A 174 -1.71 3.18 -11.34
C VAL A 174 -1.28 3.49 -9.90
N VAL A 175 -0.56 4.58 -9.71
CA VAL A 175 -0.20 5.08 -8.38
C VAL A 175 -1.33 5.96 -7.84
N GLU A 176 -2.18 5.40 -6.97
CA GLU A 176 -3.31 6.12 -6.39
C GLU A 176 -2.89 7.08 -5.27
N ARG A 177 -1.81 6.76 -4.59
CA ARG A 177 -1.25 7.56 -3.49
C ARG A 177 0.23 7.28 -3.35
N PHE A 178 1.01 8.33 -3.04
CA PHE A 178 2.44 8.16 -2.79
C PHE A 178 2.89 8.68 -1.42
N ALA A 179 2.02 9.33 -0.66
CA ALA A 179 2.29 9.78 0.70
C ALA A 179 1.05 9.72 1.58
N GLY A 180 1.24 9.43 2.86
CA GLY A 180 0.17 9.42 3.87
C GLY A 180 0.05 10.78 4.56
N GLU A 181 -1.18 11.21 4.82
CA GLU A 181 -1.47 12.38 5.64
C GLU A 181 -1.88 11.93 7.06
N ALA A 182 -1.22 12.46 8.07
CA ALA A 182 -1.67 12.33 9.45
C ALA A 182 -1.44 13.63 10.22
N PRO A 183 -2.38 14.02 11.11
CA PRO A 183 -2.18 15.21 11.93
C PRO A 183 -0.90 15.08 12.77
N PRO A 184 -0.02 16.10 12.78
CA PRO A 184 1.27 16.06 13.48
C PRO A 184 1.18 15.70 14.98
N ARG A 185 0.04 16.00 15.62
CA ARG A 185 -0.18 15.69 17.04
C ARG A 185 -0.19 14.19 17.38
N PHE A 186 -0.40 13.33 16.39
CA PHE A 186 -0.52 11.89 16.60
C PHE A 186 0.78 11.13 16.39
N HIS A 187 1.78 11.71 15.77
CA HIS A 187 3.02 11.00 15.48
C HIS A 187 4.24 11.65 16.14
N ILE A 188 5.31 10.91 16.22
CA ILE A 188 6.63 11.31 16.68
C ILE A 188 7.63 11.17 15.52
N GLY A 189 8.80 11.79 15.70
CA GLY A 189 9.82 11.84 14.64
C GLY A 189 9.59 12.99 13.66
N PRO A 190 10.33 13.03 12.55
CA PRO A 190 10.23 14.08 11.56
C PRO A 190 8.82 14.21 10.99
N SER A 191 8.38 15.44 10.78
CA SER A 191 7.05 15.75 10.28
C SER A 191 7.14 16.80 9.20
N TRP A 192 6.42 16.59 8.10
CA TRP A 192 6.31 17.57 7.02
C TRP A 192 5.27 18.68 7.29
N GLY A 193 4.74 18.73 8.53
CA GLY A 193 3.70 19.68 8.90
C GLY A 193 2.33 19.31 8.30
N LEU A 194 1.57 20.33 7.91
CA LEU A 194 0.23 20.19 7.33
C LEU A 194 0.25 20.31 5.79
N ILE A 195 1.21 19.67 5.13
CA ILE A 195 1.24 19.66 3.66
C ILE A 195 0.12 18.74 3.17
N ARG A 196 -0.74 19.25 2.28
CA ARG A 196 -1.84 18.48 1.70
C ARG A 196 -1.34 17.63 0.52
N ASN A 197 -2.01 16.50 0.27
CA ASN A 197 -1.70 15.61 -0.85
C ASN A 197 -1.59 16.34 -2.19
N ASN A 198 -2.52 17.26 -2.49
CA ASN A 198 -2.46 18.02 -3.75
C ASN A 198 -1.17 18.82 -3.90
N THR A 199 -0.65 19.40 -2.81
CA THR A 199 0.63 20.10 -2.83
C THR A 199 1.79 19.14 -3.09
N LEU A 200 1.77 17.96 -2.44
CA LEU A 200 2.77 16.92 -2.67
C LEU A 200 2.76 16.41 -4.11
N ILE A 201 1.56 16.21 -4.70
CA ILE A 201 1.42 15.83 -6.11
C ILE A 201 2.05 16.88 -7.02
N THR A 202 1.73 18.17 -6.82
CA THR A 202 2.32 19.26 -7.61
C THR A 202 3.86 19.32 -7.47
N MET A 203 4.39 19.08 -6.27
CA MET A 203 5.85 19.02 -6.04
C MET A 203 6.49 17.84 -6.79
N LEU A 204 5.83 16.69 -6.76
CA LEU A 204 6.31 15.50 -7.46
C LEU A 204 6.29 15.69 -8.99
N GLU A 205 5.17 16.16 -9.54
CA GLU A 205 5.03 16.43 -10.97
C GLU A 205 6.10 17.40 -11.47
N LYS A 206 6.28 18.52 -10.76
CA LYS A 206 7.32 19.48 -11.05
C LYS A 206 8.74 18.86 -11.03
N ARG A 207 9.02 18.00 -10.04
CA ARG A 207 10.32 17.34 -9.93
C ARG A 207 10.57 16.34 -11.06
N LEU A 208 9.54 15.63 -11.52
CA LEU A 208 9.62 14.74 -12.67
C LEU A 208 9.91 15.55 -13.97
N GLU A 209 9.21 16.68 -14.16
CA GLU A 209 9.45 17.60 -15.28
C GLU A 209 10.87 18.18 -15.26
N GLU A 210 11.34 18.68 -14.10
CA GLU A 210 12.69 19.24 -13.95
C GLU A 210 13.79 18.22 -14.24
N ARG A 211 13.54 16.93 -14.01
CA ARG A 211 14.49 15.84 -14.26
C ARG A 211 14.34 15.20 -15.65
N ASP A 212 13.31 15.57 -16.40
CA ASP A 212 12.93 14.95 -17.67
C ASP A 212 12.76 13.41 -17.55
N VAL A 213 12.01 12.97 -16.52
CA VAL A 213 11.75 11.57 -16.21
C VAL A 213 10.27 11.32 -15.99
N TRP A 214 9.85 10.05 -16.15
CA TRP A 214 8.46 9.60 -15.99
C TRP A 214 8.38 8.18 -15.42
N GLN A 215 7.19 7.77 -15.02
CA GLN A 215 6.97 6.42 -14.52
C GLN A 215 7.38 5.38 -15.57
N GLY A 216 8.23 4.44 -15.17
CA GLY A 216 8.69 3.34 -16.01
C GLY A 216 9.81 3.70 -16.98
N CYS A 217 10.39 4.91 -16.95
CA CYS A 217 11.49 5.27 -17.88
C CYS A 217 12.77 4.45 -17.66
N MET A 218 12.88 3.74 -16.52
CA MET A 218 13.97 2.80 -16.20
C MET A 218 13.45 1.36 -15.98
N TYR A 219 12.21 1.07 -16.34
CA TYR A 219 11.66 -0.28 -16.24
C TYR A 219 12.18 -1.13 -17.40
N GLU A 220 12.89 -2.20 -17.06
CA GLU A 220 13.40 -3.20 -18.00
C GLU A 220 12.48 -4.44 -17.90
N GLY A 221 11.40 -4.47 -18.66
CA GLY A 221 10.33 -5.47 -18.65
C GLY A 221 10.71 -6.95 -18.51
#